data_d966397041bbe4d1ce94288ddd4ee2d7
#
_entry.id   d966397041bbe4d1ce94288ddd4ee2d7
#
_cell.length_a   1.000
_cell.length_b   1.000
_cell.length_c   1.000
_cell.angle_alpha   90.00
_cell.angle_beta   90.00
_cell.angle_gamma   90.00
#
_symmetry.space_group_name_H-M   'P 1'
#
loop_
_entity.id
_entity.type
_entity.pdbx_description
1 polymer ?
#
loop_
_entity_poly.entity_id
_entity_poly.type
_entity_poly.pdbx_seq_one_letter_code
_entity_poly.pdbx_strand_id
1 'polypeptide(L)'
;MFKKEGYWDVVPQIKSVLFPMRGKWQVNLVDGRSVVMPISAFPCIKKVPVRERSQWYLIGGGVTWDSCPEVIHVEQILGDYQKYGHEV
;
A
#
# COMPACT_ATOMS: atom_id res chain seq x y z
N MET A 1 -18.56 20.43 3.12
CA MET A 1 -18.75 19.87 3.01
C MET A 1 -18.92 19.16 2.94
N PHE A 2 -18.80 18.83 2.75
CA PHE A 2 -19.01 18.02 2.57
C PHE A 2 -18.82 17.23 2.84
N LYS A 3 -18.49 17.02 3.05
CA LYS A 3 -18.18 16.17 3.17
C LYS A 3 -18.44 15.34 3.72
N LYS A 4 -18.67 14.91 3.93
CA LYS A 4 -18.99 14.21 4.32
C LYS A 4 -19.23 13.03 4.16
N GLU A 5 -19.45 12.64 3.78
CA GLU A 5 -19.79 11.46 3.76
C GLU A 5 -18.86 10.63 3.15
N GLY A 6 -18.76 9.35 3.35
CA GLY A 6 -17.83 8.48 2.77
C GLY A 6 -16.45 8.79 3.21
N TYR A 7 -15.49 8.66 2.30
CA TYR A 7 -14.11 8.80 2.67
C TYR A 7 -13.47 10.02 2.07
N TRP A 8 -14.27 11.00 1.78
CA TRP A 8 -13.76 12.17 1.11
C TRP A 8 -12.67 12.87 1.87
N ASP A 9 -12.87 13.00 3.15
CA ASP A 9 -11.94 13.76 3.95
C ASP A 9 -11.02 12.88 4.75
N VAL A 10 -11.11 11.58 4.56
CA VAL A 10 -10.34 10.67 5.39
C VAL A 10 -9.52 9.78 4.50
N VAL A 11 -8.23 9.75 4.71
CA VAL A 11 -7.35 8.86 3.98
C VAL A 11 -7.44 7.50 4.64
N PRO A 12 -7.84 6.46 3.94
CA PRO A 12 -7.91 5.13 4.53
C PRO A 12 -6.54 4.68 5.03
N GLN A 13 -6.52 3.92 6.09
CA GLN A 13 -5.28 3.45 6.66
C GLN A 13 -5.09 1.99 6.38
N ILE A 14 -3.84 1.59 6.24
CA ILE A 14 -3.50 0.19 6.00
C ILE A 14 -3.60 -0.56 7.32
N LYS A 15 -4.25 -1.69 7.29
CA LYS A 15 -4.38 -2.53 8.46
C LYS A 15 -3.37 -3.66 8.42
N SER A 16 -3.24 -4.33 7.29
CA SER A 16 -2.34 -5.45 7.17
C SER A 16 -2.00 -5.73 5.73
N VAL A 17 -0.99 -6.54 5.51
CA VAL A 17 -0.52 -6.90 4.18
C VAL A 17 -0.42 -8.41 4.10
N LEU A 18 -0.88 -8.97 2.98
CA LEU A 18 -0.81 -10.41 2.75
C LEU A 18 -0.22 -10.65 1.37
N PHE A 19 0.26 -11.86 1.18
CA PHE A 19 0.76 -12.29 -0.12
C PHE A 19 -0.04 -13.54 -0.51
N PRO A 20 -1.25 -13.35 -1.03
CA PRO A 20 -2.20 -14.44 -1.22
C PRO A 20 -1.80 -15.45 -2.28
N MET A 21 -1.03 -15.03 -3.27
CA MET A 21 -0.59 -15.93 -4.30
C MET A 21 0.66 -15.39 -4.94
N ARG A 22 1.34 -16.24 -5.69
CA ARG A 22 2.60 -15.85 -6.31
C ARG A 22 2.39 -14.64 -7.21
N GLY A 23 3.25 -13.67 -7.09
CA GLY A 23 3.22 -12.48 -7.94
C GLY A 23 2.20 -11.45 -7.54
N LYS A 24 1.46 -11.67 -6.48
CA LYS A 24 0.44 -10.73 -6.03
C LYS A 24 0.64 -10.38 -4.56
N TRP A 25 0.20 -9.20 -4.20
CA TRP A 25 0.15 -8.84 -2.80
C TRP A 25 -1.16 -8.13 -2.53
N GLN A 26 -1.58 -8.14 -1.30
CA GLN A 26 -2.87 -7.62 -0.93
C GLN A 26 -2.73 -6.72 0.27
N VAL A 27 -3.37 -5.56 0.20
CA VAL A 27 -3.39 -4.64 1.32
C VAL A 27 -4.80 -4.58 1.85
N ASN A 28 -4.95 -4.82 3.14
CA ASN A 28 -6.25 -4.71 3.80
C ASN A 28 -6.30 -3.37 4.51
N LEU A 29 -7.39 -2.66 4.32
CA LEU A 29 -7.53 -1.34 4.89
C LEU A 29 -8.40 -1.40 6.12
N VAL A 30 -8.22 -0.42 6.99
CA VAL A 30 -8.97 -0.37 8.24
C VAL A 30 -10.46 -0.26 7.99
N ASP A 31 -10.86 0.35 6.87
CA ASP A 31 -12.28 0.52 6.57
C ASP A 31 -12.93 -0.75 6.01
N GLY A 32 -12.19 -1.84 5.91
CA GLY A 32 -12.76 -3.10 5.46
C GLY A 32 -12.49 -3.43 4.02
N ARG A 33 -11.92 -2.51 3.25
CA ARG A 33 -11.61 -2.80 1.85
C ARG A 33 -10.31 -3.56 1.73
N SER A 34 -10.15 -4.28 0.65
CA SER A 34 -8.90 -4.96 0.35
C SER A 34 -8.54 -4.72 -1.10
N VAL A 35 -7.28 -4.51 -1.36
CA VAL A 35 -6.80 -4.23 -2.71
C VAL A 35 -5.73 -5.24 -3.04
N VAL A 36 -5.88 -5.94 -4.16
CA VAL A 36 -4.91 -6.94 -4.60
C VAL A 36 -4.18 -6.38 -5.82
N MET A 37 -2.87 -6.43 -5.81
CA MET A 37 -2.08 -5.80 -6.85
C MET A 37 -0.95 -6.72 -7.27
N PRO A 38 -0.46 -6.55 -8.50
CA PRO A 38 0.70 -7.32 -8.93
C PRO A 38 1.97 -6.76 -8.28
N ILE A 39 2.83 -7.63 -7.83
CA ILE A 39 4.10 -7.21 -7.24
C ILE A 39 4.94 -6.48 -8.26
N SER A 40 4.78 -6.84 -9.55
CA SER A 40 5.59 -6.22 -10.59
C SER A 40 5.35 -4.72 -10.71
N ALA A 41 4.25 -4.23 -10.20
CA ALA A 41 3.98 -2.80 -10.23
C ALA A 41 4.69 -2.05 -9.11
N PHE A 42 5.33 -2.77 -8.21
CA PHE A 42 5.98 -2.16 -7.05
C PHE A 42 7.40 -2.70 -6.93
N PRO A 43 8.34 -2.10 -7.66
CA PRO A 43 9.71 -2.64 -7.71
C PRO A 43 10.37 -2.80 -6.36
N CYS A 44 10.02 -1.97 -5.39
CA CYS A 44 10.69 -2.13 -4.10
C CYS A 44 10.30 -3.44 -3.43
N ILE A 45 9.11 -3.98 -3.70
CA ILE A 45 8.73 -5.25 -3.11
C ILE A 45 9.52 -6.38 -3.75
N LYS A 46 9.85 -6.23 -5.03
CA LYS A 46 10.64 -7.25 -5.69
C LYS A 46 12.01 -7.39 -5.07
N LYS A 47 12.50 -6.33 -4.45
CA LYS A 47 13.80 -6.38 -3.81
C LYS A 47 13.77 -7.03 -2.44
N VAL A 48 12.58 -7.25 -1.91
CA VAL A 48 12.45 -7.87 -0.60
C VAL A 48 12.48 -9.38 -0.79
N PRO A 49 13.40 -10.10 -0.13
CA PRO A 49 13.44 -11.55 -0.25
C PRO A 49 12.08 -12.14 0.13
N VAL A 50 11.71 -13.19 -0.58
CA VAL A 50 10.38 -13.78 -0.36
C VAL A 50 10.16 -14.13 1.11
N ARG A 51 11.19 -14.64 1.76
CA ARG A 51 11.05 -15.05 3.15
C ARG A 51 10.86 -13.89 4.11
N GLU A 52 11.12 -12.66 3.63
CA GLU A 52 10.98 -11.49 4.48
C GLU A 52 9.73 -10.68 4.17
N ARG A 53 8.95 -11.09 3.20
CA ARG A 53 7.80 -10.28 2.77
C ARG A 53 6.71 -10.18 3.81
N SER A 54 6.65 -11.13 4.74
CA SER A 54 5.68 -11.03 5.80
C SER A 54 6.13 -10.12 6.94
N GLN A 55 7.34 -9.58 6.85
CA GLN A 55 7.89 -8.74 7.90
C GLN A 55 7.75 -7.27 7.56
N TRP A 56 6.59 -6.90 7.06
CA TRP A 56 6.29 -5.52 6.74
C TRP A 56 6.00 -4.74 8.02
N TYR A 57 6.11 -3.43 7.93
CA TYR A 57 5.65 -2.59 9.02
C TYR A 57 5.11 -1.29 8.47
N LEU A 58 4.29 -0.63 9.27
CA LEU A 58 3.61 0.58 8.84
C LEU A 58 4.37 1.79 9.32
N ILE A 59 4.40 2.81 8.47
CA ILE A 59 5.07 4.03 8.82
C ILE A 59 4.47 5.15 8.01
N GLY A 60 4.05 6.20 8.69
CA GLY A 60 3.61 7.41 8.02
C GLY A 60 2.50 7.24 7.01
N GLY A 61 1.58 6.34 7.26
CA GLY A 61 0.47 6.15 6.31
C GLY A 61 0.81 5.22 5.17
N GLY A 62 1.92 4.52 5.23
CA GLY A 62 2.31 3.57 4.22
C GLY A 62 2.89 2.32 4.83
N VAL A 63 3.41 1.46 3.98
CA VAL A 63 4.00 0.19 4.40
C VAL A 63 5.38 0.06 3.78
N THR A 64 6.28 -0.54 4.52
CA THR A 64 7.62 -0.76 4.02
C THR A 64 8.22 -2.01 4.66
N TRP A 65 9.43 -2.35 4.23
CA TRP A 65 10.21 -3.47 4.74
C TRP A 65 11.63 -2.98 4.93
N ASP A 66 12.37 -3.63 5.80
CA ASP A 66 13.76 -3.24 6.02
C ASP A 66 14.58 -3.26 4.74
N SER A 67 14.27 -4.16 3.83
CA SER A 67 15.01 -4.28 2.58
C SER A 67 14.50 -3.35 1.49
N CYS A 68 13.48 -2.57 1.77
CA CYS A 68 12.88 -1.72 0.78
C CYS A 68 13.24 -0.27 1.06
N PRO A 69 13.83 0.43 0.11
CA PRO A 69 14.26 1.81 0.35
C PRO A 69 13.14 2.82 0.32
N GLU A 70 11.92 2.38 0.00
CA GLU A 70 10.81 3.30 -0.16
C GLU A 70 9.66 2.89 0.69
N VAL A 71 8.79 3.84 0.99
CA VAL A 71 7.53 3.56 1.67
C VAL A 71 6.43 3.61 0.63
N ILE A 72 5.60 2.58 0.57
CA ILE A 72 4.49 2.56 -0.36
C ILE A 72 3.29 3.15 0.37
N HIS A 73 2.87 4.33 -0.08
CA HIS A 73 1.80 5.02 0.59
C HIS A 73 0.43 4.52 0.16
N VAL A 74 -0.54 4.62 1.04
CA VAL A 74 -1.87 4.11 0.76
C VAL A 74 -2.48 4.80 -0.45
N GLU A 75 -2.15 6.05 -0.69
CA GLU A 75 -2.69 6.75 -1.85
C GLU A 75 -2.20 6.15 -3.15
N GLN A 76 -0.96 5.66 -3.17
CA GLN A 76 -0.47 4.98 -4.34
C GLN A 76 -1.21 3.68 -4.57
N ILE A 77 -1.51 2.99 -3.50
CA ILE A 77 -2.22 1.73 -3.58
C ILE A 77 -3.61 1.94 -4.12
N LEU A 78 -4.24 3.02 -3.75
CA LEU A 78 -5.58 3.30 -4.21
C LEU A 78 -5.63 3.96 -5.58
N GLY A 79 -4.47 4.13 -6.20
CA GLY A 79 -4.46 4.66 -7.56
C GLY A 79 -4.35 6.16 -7.67
N ASP A 80 -3.97 6.80 -6.61
CA ASP A 80 -3.85 8.27 -6.63
C ASP A 80 -2.45 8.64 -7.04
N TYR A 81 -2.01 8.07 -8.15
CA TYR A 81 -0.65 8.29 -8.58
C TYR A 81 -0.37 9.71 -8.95
N GLN A 82 -1.37 10.40 -9.48
CA GLN A 82 -1.14 11.74 -9.93
C GLN A 82 -0.69 12.61 -8.81
N LYS A 83 -1.22 12.36 -7.64
CA LYS A 83 -0.89 13.17 -6.53
C LYS A 83 0.50 12.91 -6.00
N TYR A 84 0.97 11.67 -6.13
CA TYR A 84 2.25 11.32 -5.57
C TYR A 84 3.26 10.93 -6.61
N GLY A 85 2.82 10.63 -7.80
CA GLY A 85 3.69 10.10 -8.83
C GLY A 85 4.23 11.12 -9.68
N HIS A 86 3.41 12.10 -10.07
CA HIS A 86 3.95 12.97 -10.95
C HIS A 86 3.72 14.30 -10.77
N GLU A 87 3.14 14.61 -9.76
CA GLU A 87 3.20 15.87 -9.57
C GLU A 87 4.47 16.25 -9.16
N VAL A 88 5.28 15.50 -9.12
CA VAL A 88 6.55 15.92 -8.80
C VAL A 88 7.14 16.68 -9.87
#